data_960c875e555c607284ae38045e7e6546
#
_entry.id   960c875e555c607284ae38045e7e6546
#
_cell.length_a   1.000
_cell.length_b   1.000
_cell.length_c   1.000
_cell.angle_alpha   90.00
_cell.angle_beta   90.00
_cell.angle_gamma   90.00
#
_symmetry.space_group_name_H-M   'P 1'
#
loop_
_entity.id
_entity.type
_entity.pdbx_description
1 polymer ?
#
loop_
_entity_poly.entity_id
_entity_poly.type
_entity_poly.pdbx_seq_one_letter_code
_entity_poly.pdbx_strand_id
1 'polypeptide(L)'
;MVAKRVLSAALTVIGLVLVSVGAWFTVHLGSSGSATLRTTPARGALVVVEPSVLNRVDAPATVTAVAAPGTTIWMGRTTPVDADAIVGGADRTSVTGAHVRSWSLVTSRAGAGAAPALAGADVWRQTATGQGRVHLSVGQTGAPESVVIAAPDGTPVDLTSVTVTVERRTWFFQALLVTLVGLLAAVTGVALLWQAQPRRPRPADEPQADEPTTDEPRTDETKADEPQADKPRTDEPKADETKADNDAPTPEVTA
;
A
#
# COMPACT_ATOMS: atom_id res chain seq x y z
N MET A 1 -6.42 8.09 39.86
CA MET A 1 -5.56 8.80 38.88
C MET A 1 -4.70 7.85 38.04
N VAL A 2 -4.15 6.79 38.62
CA VAL A 2 -3.28 5.80 37.90
C VAL A 2 -4.02 5.13 36.74
N ALA A 3 -5.26 4.66 36.93
CA ALA A 3 -6.03 3.99 35.89
C ALA A 3 -6.22 4.85 34.61
N LYS A 4 -6.46 6.16 34.75
CA LYS A 4 -6.58 7.06 33.58
C LYS A 4 -5.26 7.19 32.82
N ARG A 5 -4.12 7.25 33.51
CA ARG A 5 -2.80 7.34 32.88
C ARG A 5 -2.45 6.04 32.15
N VAL A 6 -2.75 4.89 32.76
CA VAL A 6 -2.53 3.58 32.12
C VAL A 6 -3.39 3.46 30.87
N LEU A 7 -4.66 3.83 30.94
CA LEU A 7 -5.56 3.80 29.77
C LEU A 7 -5.08 4.71 28.64
N SER A 8 -4.66 5.94 28.97
CA SER A 8 -4.15 6.89 27.96
C SER A 8 -2.86 6.41 27.33
N ALA A 9 -1.94 5.83 28.11
CA ALA A 9 -0.71 5.24 27.59
C ALA A 9 -1.00 4.04 26.68
N ALA A 10 -1.90 3.15 27.08
CA ALA A 10 -2.34 2.03 26.27
C ALA A 10 -2.96 2.49 24.94
N LEU A 11 -3.84 3.50 24.98
CA LEU A 11 -4.46 4.08 23.79
C LEU A 11 -3.42 4.69 22.83
N THR A 12 -2.42 5.38 23.36
CA THR A 12 -1.32 5.94 22.57
C THR A 12 -0.52 4.82 21.89
N VAL A 13 -0.15 3.77 22.62
CA VAL A 13 0.62 2.64 22.06
C VAL A 13 -0.18 1.92 20.98
N ILE A 14 -1.44 1.61 21.23
CA ILE A 14 -2.33 0.98 20.26
C ILE A 14 -2.45 1.86 19.01
N GLY A 15 -2.66 3.17 19.19
CA GLY A 15 -2.73 4.12 18.09
C GLY A 15 -1.46 4.13 17.24
N LEU A 16 -0.28 4.15 17.85
CA LEU A 16 1.00 4.10 17.14
C LEU A 16 1.20 2.77 16.37
N VAL A 17 0.80 1.65 16.95
CA VAL A 17 0.85 0.34 16.26
C VAL A 17 -0.05 0.35 15.03
N LEU A 18 -1.29 0.83 15.17
CA LEU A 18 -2.22 0.94 14.04
C LEU A 18 -1.71 1.88 12.94
N VAL A 19 -1.15 3.04 13.31
CA VAL A 19 -0.51 3.94 12.33
C VAL A 19 0.63 3.24 11.61
N SER A 20 1.51 2.56 12.33
CA SER A 20 2.67 1.88 11.74
C SER A 20 2.25 0.77 10.77
N VAL A 21 1.29 -0.06 11.17
CA VAL A 21 0.75 -1.15 10.34
C VAL A 21 0.00 -0.58 9.13
N GLY A 22 -0.90 0.36 9.35
CA GLY A 22 -1.69 0.97 8.27
C GLY A 22 -0.81 1.71 7.26
N ALA A 23 0.17 2.49 7.71
CA ALA A 23 1.11 3.18 6.84
C ALA A 23 1.98 2.20 6.03
N TRP A 24 2.45 1.12 6.66
CA TRP A 24 3.22 0.09 5.97
C TRP A 24 2.41 -0.54 4.84
N PHE A 25 1.14 -0.92 5.08
CA PHE A 25 0.26 -1.43 4.04
C PHE A 25 -0.04 -0.39 2.97
N THR A 26 -0.31 0.87 3.33
CA THR A 26 -0.59 1.95 2.38
C THR A 26 0.56 2.14 1.38
N VAL A 27 1.81 2.10 1.87
CA VAL A 27 3.01 2.23 1.03
C VAL A 27 3.18 1.03 0.10
N HIS A 28 2.94 -0.20 0.60
CA HIS A 28 3.17 -1.42 -0.18
C HIS A 28 2.05 -1.76 -1.17
N LEU A 29 0.80 -1.41 -0.86
CA LEU A 29 -0.34 -1.62 -1.76
C LEU A 29 -0.43 -0.54 -2.85
N GLY A 30 0.14 0.63 -2.61
CA GLY A 30 0.00 1.78 -3.51
C GLY A 30 -1.46 2.23 -3.69
N SER A 31 -1.67 3.25 -4.51
CA SER A 31 -3.01 3.80 -4.77
C SER A 31 -3.94 2.85 -5.53
N SER A 32 -3.40 1.86 -6.24
CA SER A 32 -4.17 0.81 -6.94
C SER A 32 -4.75 -0.24 -5.99
N GLY A 33 -4.23 -0.35 -4.76
CA GLY A 33 -4.58 -1.42 -3.83
C GLY A 33 -4.12 -2.79 -4.32
N SER A 34 -2.98 -2.85 -5.05
CA SER A 34 -2.45 -4.09 -5.61
C SER A 34 -1.38 -4.70 -4.71
N ALA A 35 -1.52 -6.00 -4.46
CA ALA A 35 -0.51 -6.81 -3.79
C ALA A 35 0.29 -7.57 -4.85
N THR A 36 1.60 -7.30 -4.95
CA THR A 36 2.48 -7.95 -5.92
C THR A 36 3.48 -8.84 -5.20
N LEU A 37 3.40 -10.14 -5.47
CA LEU A 37 4.25 -11.18 -4.91
C LEU A 37 5.17 -11.72 -6.00
N ARG A 38 6.46 -11.90 -5.70
CA ARG A 38 7.45 -12.31 -6.69
C ARG A 38 8.28 -13.50 -6.22
N THR A 39 8.72 -14.31 -7.18
CA THR A 39 9.78 -15.32 -6.99
C THR A 39 10.67 -15.41 -8.21
N THR A 40 11.87 -15.96 -8.05
CA THR A 40 12.74 -16.42 -9.13
C THR A 40 12.70 -17.93 -9.11
N PRO A 41 12.07 -18.60 -10.10
CA PRO A 41 11.99 -20.06 -10.14
C PRO A 41 13.36 -20.71 -10.33
N ALA A 42 13.44 -21.99 -9.99
CA ALA A 42 14.62 -22.78 -10.31
C ALA A 42 14.79 -22.90 -11.83
N ARG A 43 16.03 -22.82 -12.29
CA ARG A 43 16.36 -23.01 -13.71
C ARG A 43 16.07 -24.45 -14.14
N GLY A 44 15.69 -24.62 -15.38
CA GLY A 44 15.49 -25.94 -16.00
C GLY A 44 14.24 -26.68 -15.50
N ALA A 45 13.27 -25.98 -14.90
CA ALA A 45 11.98 -26.56 -14.50
C ALA A 45 10.83 -25.72 -15.06
N LEU A 46 9.74 -26.38 -15.46
CA LEU A 46 8.50 -25.66 -15.74
C LEU A 46 7.92 -25.12 -14.42
N VAL A 47 7.03 -24.13 -14.50
CA VAL A 47 6.44 -23.52 -13.31
C VAL A 47 4.95 -23.76 -13.27
N VAL A 48 4.45 -24.20 -12.12
CA VAL A 48 3.01 -24.34 -11.85
C VAL A 48 2.62 -23.44 -10.72
N VAL A 49 1.72 -22.50 -10.97
CA VAL A 49 1.12 -21.66 -9.92
C VAL A 49 -0.17 -22.31 -9.46
N GLU A 50 -0.20 -22.70 -8.19
CA GLU A 50 -1.30 -23.48 -7.60
C GLU A 50 -2.48 -22.61 -7.15
N PRO A 51 -3.68 -23.20 -7.00
CA PRO A 51 -4.86 -22.50 -6.50
C PRO A 51 -4.67 -21.91 -5.09
N SER A 52 -3.83 -22.55 -4.26
CA SER A 52 -3.45 -22.07 -2.93
C SER A 52 -2.89 -20.66 -2.93
N VAL A 53 -2.35 -20.20 -4.08
CA VAL A 53 -1.88 -18.85 -4.32
C VAL A 53 -2.92 -18.00 -5.04
N LEU A 54 -3.48 -18.52 -6.14
CA LEU A 54 -4.40 -17.79 -7.02
C LEU A 54 -5.75 -17.51 -6.37
N ASN A 55 -6.29 -18.48 -5.62
CA ASN A 55 -7.59 -18.38 -4.96
C ASN A 55 -7.53 -18.01 -3.47
N ARG A 56 -6.36 -17.59 -2.97
CA ARG A 56 -6.19 -17.24 -1.56
C ARG A 56 -7.02 -16.03 -1.15
N VAL A 57 -7.32 -15.18 -2.09
CA VAL A 57 -8.10 -13.97 -1.91
C VAL A 57 -9.18 -13.94 -2.97
N ASP A 58 -10.39 -13.61 -2.58
CA ASP A 58 -11.51 -13.40 -3.52
C ASP A 58 -11.32 -12.09 -4.29
N ALA A 59 -10.33 -12.10 -5.19
CA ALA A 59 -10.00 -10.98 -6.07
C ALA A 59 -9.26 -11.50 -7.32
N PRO A 60 -9.43 -10.88 -8.49
CA PRO A 60 -8.71 -11.25 -9.69
C PRO A 60 -7.20 -11.24 -9.48
N ALA A 61 -6.54 -12.28 -9.96
CA ALA A 61 -5.09 -12.42 -9.91
C ALA A 61 -4.51 -12.36 -11.33
N THR A 62 -3.41 -11.65 -11.53
CA THR A 62 -2.64 -11.66 -12.77
C THR A 62 -1.30 -12.31 -12.53
N VAL A 63 -1.03 -13.40 -13.25
CA VAL A 63 0.27 -14.07 -13.26
C VAL A 63 1.10 -13.47 -14.39
N THR A 64 2.31 -13.02 -14.09
CA THR A 64 3.26 -12.49 -15.08
C THR A 64 4.55 -13.29 -15.00
N ALA A 65 5.02 -13.81 -16.12
CA ALA A 65 6.33 -14.43 -16.25
C ALA A 65 7.26 -13.54 -17.08
N VAL A 66 8.52 -13.49 -16.69
CA VAL A 66 9.57 -12.74 -17.39
C VAL A 66 10.77 -13.66 -17.61
N ALA A 67 11.31 -13.64 -18.84
CA ALA A 67 12.54 -14.33 -19.24
C ALA A 67 13.48 -13.36 -19.97
N ALA A 68 14.59 -13.85 -20.47
CA ALA A 68 15.47 -13.08 -21.35
C ALA A 68 14.72 -12.62 -22.62
N PRO A 69 15.08 -11.45 -23.19
CA PRO A 69 14.51 -10.97 -24.44
C PRO A 69 14.61 -12.02 -25.54
N GLY A 70 13.56 -12.17 -26.34
CA GLY A 70 13.49 -13.17 -27.43
C GLY A 70 13.14 -14.59 -27.00
N THR A 71 13.13 -14.89 -25.70
CA THR A 71 12.68 -16.20 -25.21
C THR A 71 11.15 -16.30 -25.30
N THR A 72 10.67 -17.33 -26.01
CA THR A 72 9.23 -17.58 -26.09
C THR A 72 8.72 -18.23 -24.80
N ILE A 73 7.75 -17.60 -24.17
CA ILE A 73 7.07 -18.09 -22.97
C ILE A 73 5.63 -18.40 -23.34
N TRP A 74 5.16 -19.54 -22.92
CA TRP A 74 3.77 -19.96 -23.01
C TRP A 74 3.17 -20.12 -21.62
N MET A 75 1.92 -19.76 -21.46
CA MET A 75 1.12 -19.94 -20.26
C MET A 75 -0.21 -20.58 -20.60
N GLY A 76 -0.62 -21.55 -19.80
CA GLY A 76 -1.95 -22.16 -19.89
C GLY A 76 -2.64 -22.19 -18.54
N ARG A 77 -3.93 -21.87 -18.52
CA ARG A 77 -4.82 -21.92 -17.35
C ARG A 77 -5.76 -23.10 -17.48
N THR A 78 -5.86 -23.93 -16.45
CA THR A 78 -6.74 -25.08 -16.40
C THR A 78 -7.12 -25.43 -14.97
N THR A 79 -7.88 -26.52 -14.77
CA THR A 79 -8.16 -27.03 -13.41
C THR A 79 -6.88 -27.62 -12.77
N PRO A 80 -6.78 -27.68 -11.44
CA PRO A 80 -5.64 -28.32 -10.78
C PRO A 80 -5.47 -29.78 -11.14
N VAL A 81 -6.58 -30.49 -11.33
CA VAL A 81 -6.59 -31.91 -11.70
C VAL A 81 -6.01 -32.12 -13.11
N ASP A 82 -6.43 -31.30 -14.07
CA ASP A 82 -5.93 -31.37 -15.44
C ASP A 82 -4.45 -30.96 -15.51
N ALA A 83 -4.07 -29.90 -14.76
CA ALA A 83 -2.68 -29.49 -14.66
C ALA A 83 -1.80 -30.63 -14.12
N ASP A 84 -2.22 -31.30 -13.05
CA ASP A 84 -1.47 -32.39 -12.44
C ASP A 84 -1.44 -33.62 -13.37
N ALA A 85 -2.52 -33.94 -14.08
CA ALA A 85 -2.56 -35.03 -15.03
C ALA A 85 -1.56 -34.82 -16.18
N ILE A 86 -1.35 -33.58 -16.64
CA ILE A 86 -0.44 -33.30 -17.75
C ILE A 86 1.00 -33.15 -17.28
N VAL A 87 1.25 -32.39 -16.22
CA VAL A 87 2.61 -31.98 -15.80
C VAL A 87 3.04 -32.53 -14.43
N GLY A 88 2.20 -33.36 -13.79
CA GLY A 88 2.47 -33.86 -12.45
C GLY A 88 3.77 -34.66 -12.30
N GLY A 89 4.15 -35.41 -13.34
CA GLY A 89 5.40 -36.16 -13.39
C GLY A 89 6.62 -35.36 -13.87
N ALA A 90 6.43 -34.19 -14.45
CA ALA A 90 7.50 -33.37 -15.00
C ALA A 90 8.31 -32.67 -13.91
N ASP A 91 9.60 -32.40 -14.21
CA ASP A 91 10.42 -31.53 -13.34
C ASP A 91 9.83 -30.11 -13.33
N ARG A 92 9.32 -29.70 -12.17
CA ARG A 92 8.58 -28.46 -12.01
C ARG A 92 8.90 -27.73 -10.72
N THR A 93 8.76 -26.43 -10.78
CA THR A 93 8.68 -25.55 -9.61
C THR A 93 7.22 -25.23 -9.35
N SER A 94 6.65 -25.79 -8.30
CA SER A 94 5.29 -25.44 -7.84
C SER A 94 5.33 -24.20 -6.94
N VAL A 95 4.49 -23.19 -7.26
CA VAL A 95 4.26 -22.02 -6.43
C VAL A 95 3.06 -22.33 -5.54
N THR A 96 3.33 -22.62 -4.26
CA THR A 96 2.36 -23.24 -3.34
C THR A 96 1.85 -22.27 -2.26
N GLY A 97 2.45 -21.09 -2.14
CA GLY A 97 2.08 -20.14 -1.09
C GLY A 97 2.67 -18.76 -1.29
N ALA A 98 2.41 -17.89 -0.32
CA ALA A 98 2.87 -16.51 -0.31
C ALA A 98 3.25 -16.04 1.10
N HIS A 99 4.37 -15.34 1.21
CA HIS A 99 4.80 -14.64 2.40
C HIS A 99 4.52 -13.15 2.27
N VAL A 100 3.47 -12.66 2.93
CA VAL A 100 3.07 -11.23 2.89
C VAL A 100 4.15 -10.32 3.46
N ARG A 101 4.88 -10.76 4.48
CA ARG A 101 5.92 -9.94 5.13
C ARG A 101 7.09 -9.60 4.20
N SER A 102 7.47 -10.53 3.34
CA SER A 102 8.56 -10.38 2.36
C SER A 102 8.08 -10.16 0.93
N TRP A 103 6.78 -10.12 0.70
CA TRP A 103 6.15 -10.02 -0.63
C TRP A 103 6.70 -11.02 -1.63
N SER A 104 6.95 -12.24 -1.15
CA SER A 104 7.54 -13.33 -1.93
C SER A 104 6.60 -14.52 -2.04
N LEU A 105 6.72 -15.25 -3.15
CA LEU A 105 6.04 -16.52 -3.36
C LEU A 105 6.87 -17.66 -2.76
N VAL A 106 6.17 -18.65 -2.21
CA VAL A 106 6.77 -19.88 -1.69
C VAL A 106 6.79 -20.89 -2.84
N THR A 107 7.94 -21.51 -3.05
CA THR A 107 8.13 -22.51 -4.11
C THR A 107 8.60 -23.83 -3.56
N SER A 108 8.19 -24.91 -4.22
CA SER A 108 8.70 -26.27 -4.00
C SER A 108 9.05 -26.90 -5.36
N ARG A 109 10.06 -27.78 -5.39
CA ARG A 109 10.40 -28.55 -6.59
C ARG A 109 9.79 -29.96 -6.50
N ALA A 110 9.21 -30.43 -7.57
CA ALA A 110 8.59 -31.76 -7.66
C ALA A 110 8.74 -32.32 -9.05
N GLY A 111 8.64 -33.68 -9.19
CA GLY A 111 8.79 -34.37 -10.44
C GLY A 111 10.25 -34.50 -10.90
N ALA A 112 10.48 -35.27 -11.92
CA ALA A 112 11.79 -35.46 -12.53
C ALA A 112 11.69 -35.82 -14.03
N GLY A 113 10.47 -35.96 -14.59
CA GLY A 113 10.23 -36.30 -15.98
C GLY A 113 10.27 -35.08 -16.91
N ALA A 114 10.28 -35.34 -18.20
CA ALA A 114 10.04 -34.32 -19.21
C ALA A 114 8.54 -33.99 -19.29
N ALA A 115 8.22 -32.73 -19.57
CA ALA A 115 6.85 -32.36 -19.85
C ALA A 115 6.45 -32.73 -21.29
N PRO A 116 5.18 -33.06 -21.55
CA PRO A 116 4.67 -33.21 -22.91
C PRO A 116 4.55 -31.83 -23.58
N ALA A 117 4.31 -31.82 -24.90
CA ALA A 117 3.95 -30.60 -25.60
C ALA A 117 2.64 -30.06 -25.05
N LEU A 118 2.65 -28.79 -24.62
CA LEU A 118 1.57 -28.18 -23.84
C LEU A 118 0.57 -27.42 -24.73
N ALA A 119 1.07 -26.68 -25.72
CA ALA A 119 0.25 -25.77 -26.52
C ALA A 119 -0.84 -26.47 -27.37
N GLY A 120 -0.67 -27.76 -27.68
CA GLY A 120 -1.64 -28.55 -28.47
C GLY A 120 -2.72 -29.26 -27.67
N ALA A 121 -2.67 -29.24 -26.36
CA ALA A 121 -3.68 -29.91 -25.54
C ALA A 121 -4.95 -29.02 -25.40
N ASP A 122 -6.12 -29.65 -25.48
CA ASP A 122 -7.44 -28.97 -25.44
C ASP A 122 -8.01 -28.79 -24.01
N VAL A 123 -7.21 -29.10 -22.99
CA VAL A 123 -7.58 -28.92 -21.58
C VAL A 123 -7.45 -27.47 -21.10
N TRP A 124 -6.81 -26.62 -21.88
CA TRP A 124 -6.52 -25.24 -21.48
C TRP A 124 -7.75 -24.33 -21.67
N ARG A 125 -8.26 -23.76 -20.60
CA ARG A 125 -9.37 -22.81 -20.64
C ARG A 125 -8.95 -21.47 -21.24
N GLN A 126 -7.69 -21.11 -21.06
CA GLN A 126 -7.08 -19.91 -21.61
C GLN A 126 -5.59 -20.13 -21.76
N THR A 127 -5.03 -19.61 -22.85
CA THR A 127 -3.59 -19.62 -23.11
C THR A 127 -3.11 -18.22 -23.44
N ALA A 128 -1.83 -17.97 -23.18
CA ALA A 128 -1.13 -16.78 -23.62
C ALA A 128 0.30 -17.13 -24.02
N THR A 129 0.79 -16.50 -25.06
CA THR A 129 2.17 -16.68 -25.55
C THR A 129 2.80 -15.31 -25.78
N GLY A 130 4.07 -15.15 -25.43
CA GLY A 130 4.80 -13.90 -25.61
C GLY A 130 6.30 -14.10 -25.59
N GLN A 131 7.05 -13.09 -26.06
CA GLN A 131 8.51 -13.09 -26.03
C GLN A 131 9.02 -12.21 -24.89
N GLY A 132 9.91 -12.78 -24.07
CA GLY A 132 10.52 -12.09 -22.93
C GLY A 132 9.58 -11.81 -21.77
N ARG A 133 8.29 -11.57 -22.05
CA ARG A 133 7.25 -11.35 -21.02
C ARG A 133 5.89 -11.85 -21.50
N VAL A 134 5.17 -12.49 -20.61
CA VAL A 134 3.78 -12.90 -20.82
C VAL A 134 2.99 -12.72 -19.53
N HIS A 135 1.71 -12.45 -19.65
CA HIS A 135 0.79 -12.37 -18.50
C HIS A 135 -0.52 -13.07 -18.82
N LEU A 136 -1.18 -13.57 -17.76
CA LEU A 136 -2.47 -14.22 -17.84
C LEU A 136 -3.28 -13.88 -16.59
N SER A 137 -4.54 -13.46 -16.80
CA SER A 137 -5.45 -13.12 -15.71
C SER A 137 -6.32 -14.31 -15.33
N VAL A 138 -6.48 -14.50 -14.01
CA VAL A 138 -7.30 -15.56 -13.41
C VAL A 138 -8.42 -14.89 -12.63
N GLY A 139 -9.66 -15.09 -13.08
CA GLY A 139 -10.86 -14.65 -12.37
C GLY A 139 -11.21 -15.58 -11.22
N GLN A 140 -11.96 -15.07 -10.23
CA GLN A 140 -12.37 -15.83 -9.03
C GLN A 140 -13.80 -16.41 -9.13
N THR A 141 -14.47 -16.24 -10.28
CA THR A 141 -15.88 -16.61 -10.45
C THR A 141 -16.10 -18.10 -10.77
N GLY A 142 -15.04 -18.88 -10.91
CA GLY A 142 -15.09 -20.29 -11.29
C GLY A 142 -14.51 -21.22 -10.23
N ALA A 143 -14.40 -22.50 -10.61
CA ALA A 143 -13.65 -23.49 -9.83
C ALA A 143 -12.19 -23.08 -9.67
N PRO A 144 -11.48 -23.58 -8.65
CA PRO A 144 -10.05 -23.34 -8.49
C PRO A 144 -9.28 -23.67 -9.76
N GLU A 145 -8.30 -22.85 -10.09
CA GLU A 145 -7.50 -22.97 -11.31
C GLU A 145 -6.01 -22.98 -11.01
N SER A 146 -5.24 -23.61 -11.88
CA SER A 146 -3.78 -23.60 -11.90
C SER A 146 -3.27 -22.93 -13.18
N VAL A 147 -2.11 -22.30 -13.12
CA VAL A 147 -1.43 -21.74 -14.28
C VAL A 147 -0.11 -22.45 -14.47
N VAL A 148 0.08 -23.02 -15.66
CA VAL A 148 1.32 -23.70 -16.09
C VAL A 148 2.11 -22.75 -16.97
N ILE A 149 3.42 -22.64 -16.75
CA ILE A 149 4.34 -21.75 -17.47
C ILE A 149 5.52 -22.58 -17.98
N ALA A 150 5.72 -22.58 -19.30
CA ALA A 150 6.81 -23.28 -19.98
C ALA A 150 7.03 -22.70 -21.40
N ALA A 151 7.83 -23.36 -22.24
CA ALA A 151 7.77 -23.14 -23.67
C ALA A 151 6.55 -23.88 -24.28
N PRO A 152 6.11 -23.52 -25.49
CA PRO A 152 4.94 -24.16 -26.14
C PRO A 152 5.08 -25.68 -26.33
N ASP A 153 6.30 -26.17 -26.53
CA ASP A 153 6.66 -27.58 -26.68
C ASP A 153 6.79 -28.35 -25.36
N GLY A 154 6.57 -27.64 -24.21
CA GLY A 154 6.71 -28.19 -22.87
C GLY A 154 8.13 -28.15 -22.33
N THR A 155 9.13 -27.66 -23.09
CA THR A 155 10.49 -27.52 -22.57
C THR A 155 10.54 -26.44 -21.47
N PRO A 156 11.42 -26.61 -20.46
CA PRO A 156 11.62 -25.61 -19.43
C PRO A 156 12.12 -24.29 -19.99
N VAL A 157 11.65 -23.16 -19.42
CA VAL A 157 12.09 -21.81 -19.75
C VAL A 157 12.84 -21.23 -18.59
N ASP A 158 14.02 -20.66 -18.84
CA ASP A 158 14.77 -19.91 -17.82
C ASP A 158 14.09 -18.57 -17.52
N LEU A 159 13.21 -18.61 -16.52
CA LEU A 159 12.47 -17.43 -16.08
C LEU A 159 13.33 -16.60 -15.11
N THR A 160 13.42 -15.31 -15.37
CA THR A 160 14.05 -14.34 -14.45
C THR A 160 13.14 -13.99 -13.28
N SER A 161 11.83 -14.01 -13.50
CA SER A 161 10.86 -13.85 -12.41
C SER A 161 9.48 -14.35 -12.77
N VAL A 162 8.76 -14.82 -11.76
CA VAL A 162 7.31 -15.04 -11.77
C VAL A 162 6.69 -14.13 -10.73
N THR A 163 5.66 -13.42 -11.14
CA THR A 163 4.96 -12.46 -10.30
C THR A 163 3.47 -12.76 -10.29
N VAL A 164 2.86 -12.75 -9.12
CA VAL A 164 1.40 -12.82 -8.96
C VAL A 164 0.95 -11.48 -8.37
N THR A 165 0.11 -10.78 -9.11
CA THR A 165 -0.48 -9.50 -8.69
C THR A 165 -1.96 -9.70 -8.44
N VAL A 166 -2.43 -9.34 -7.26
CA VAL A 166 -3.83 -9.35 -6.86
C VAL A 166 -4.29 -7.92 -6.67
N GLU A 167 -5.37 -7.52 -7.33
CA GLU A 167 -5.87 -6.15 -7.29
C GLU A 167 -7.20 -6.08 -6.55
N ARG A 168 -7.23 -5.29 -5.47
CA ARG A 168 -8.45 -4.98 -4.74
C ARG A 168 -8.40 -3.56 -4.21
N ARG A 169 -9.00 -2.64 -4.92
CA ARG A 169 -9.00 -1.19 -4.59
C ARG A 169 -9.42 -0.88 -3.15
N THR A 170 -10.30 -1.71 -2.59
CA THR A 170 -10.76 -1.53 -1.21
C THR A 170 -9.64 -1.67 -0.17
N TRP A 171 -8.57 -2.42 -0.46
CA TRP A 171 -7.45 -2.61 0.47
C TRP A 171 -6.69 -1.32 0.78
N PHE A 172 -6.48 -0.49 -0.24
CA PHE A 172 -5.88 0.83 -0.03
C PHE A 172 -6.70 1.69 0.92
N PHE A 173 -8.02 1.77 0.69
CA PHE A 173 -8.91 2.55 1.55
C PHE A 173 -8.99 1.98 2.98
N GLN A 174 -8.98 0.66 3.13
CA GLN A 174 -8.94 0.01 4.44
C GLN A 174 -7.63 0.32 5.19
N ALA A 175 -6.48 0.24 4.52
CA ALA A 175 -5.19 0.60 5.11
C ALA A 175 -5.14 2.08 5.51
N LEU A 176 -5.66 2.98 4.68
CA LEU A 176 -5.77 4.40 4.96
C LEU A 176 -6.68 4.66 6.17
N LEU A 177 -7.84 4.00 6.23
CA LEU A 177 -8.76 4.11 7.36
C LEU A 177 -8.11 3.67 8.67
N VAL A 178 -7.42 2.52 8.66
CA VAL A 178 -6.68 2.01 9.84
C VAL A 178 -5.63 3.02 10.30
N THR A 179 -4.90 3.63 9.35
CA THR A 179 -3.92 4.69 9.66
C THR A 179 -4.57 5.90 10.33
N LEU A 180 -5.70 6.38 9.78
CA LEU A 180 -6.41 7.54 10.33
C LEU A 180 -7.00 7.27 11.72
N VAL A 181 -7.61 6.10 11.92
CA VAL A 181 -8.13 5.67 13.23
C VAL A 181 -6.99 5.55 14.24
N GLY A 182 -5.86 4.96 13.83
CA GLY A 182 -4.66 4.88 14.66
C GLY A 182 -4.11 6.25 15.05
N LEU A 183 -4.07 7.19 14.10
CA LEU A 183 -3.63 8.56 14.35
C LEU A 183 -4.55 9.27 15.35
N LEU A 184 -5.87 9.15 15.17
CA LEU A 184 -6.85 9.72 16.08
C LEU A 184 -6.69 9.16 17.51
N ALA A 185 -6.53 7.84 17.62
CA ALA A 185 -6.32 7.17 18.90
C ALA A 185 -5.00 7.64 19.58
N ALA A 186 -3.91 7.73 18.81
CA ALA A 186 -2.62 8.20 19.32
C ALA A 186 -2.70 9.65 19.83
N VAL A 187 -3.28 10.55 19.03
CA VAL A 187 -3.45 11.97 19.40
C VAL A 187 -4.33 12.11 20.65
N THR A 188 -5.45 11.39 20.69
CA THR A 188 -6.35 11.37 21.85
C THR A 188 -5.63 10.84 23.10
N GLY A 189 -4.88 9.75 22.97
CA GLY A 189 -4.09 9.18 24.07
C GLY A 189 -3.07 10.18 24.61
N VAL A 190 -2.32 10.85 23.74
CA VAL A 190 -1.35 11.90 24.12
C VAL A 190 -2.04 13.09 24.79
N ALA A 191 -3.16 13.58 24.24
CA ALA A 191 -3.91 14.69 24.83
C ALA A 191 -4.41 14.37 26.25
N LEU A 192 -4.91 13.15 26.47
CA LEU A 192 -5.32 12.68 27.79
C LEU A 192 -4.15 12.54 28.76
N LEU A 193 -2.96 12.14 28.30
CA LEU A 193 -1.75 12.11 29.11
C LEU A 193 -1.34 13.52 29.56
N TRP A 194 -1.40 14.51 28.67
CA TRP A 194 -1.08 15.89 28.98
C TRP A 194 -2.07 16.49 30.00
N GLN A 195 -3.35 16.18 29.88
CA GLN A 195 -4.37 16.62 30.85
C GLN A 195 -4.19 15.96 32.23
N ALA A 196 -3.62 14.77 32.28
CA ALA A 196 -3.36 14.04 33.52
C ALA A 196 -2.06 14.47 34.24
N GLN A 197 -1.28 15.41 33.67
CA GLN A 197 -0.13 16.00 34.37
C GLN A 197 -0.64 16.91 35.49
N PRO A 198 -0.14 16.75 36.73
CA PRO A 198 -0.48 17.65 37.79
C PRO A 198 0.02 19.06 37.42
N ARG A 199 -0.88 20.03 37.37
CA ARG A 199 -0.49 21.42 37.26
C ARG A 199 0.46 21.72 38.44
N ARG A 200 1.70 22.12 38.12
CA ARG A 200 2.61 22.59 39.15
C ARG A 200 1.87 23.66 39.93
N PRO A 201 1.86 23.59 41.30
CA PRO A 201 1.31 24.68 42.08
C PRO A 201 2.00 25.97 41.67
N ARG A 202 1.22 26.98 41.32
CA ARG A 202 1.76 28.32 41.11
C ARG A 202 2.47 28.68 42.40
N PRO A 203 3.72 29.16 42.37
CA PRO A 203 4.31 29.68 43.59
C PRO A 203 3.30 30.64 44.24
N ALA A 204 2.95 30.38 45.48
CA ALA A 204 2.10 31.32 46.25
C ALA A 204 2.78 32.67 46.13
N ASP A 205 2.01 33.67 45.70
CA ASP A 205 2.47 35.08 45.73
C ASP A 205 3.07 35.28 47.10
N GLU A 206 4.36 35.58 47.17
CA GLU A 206 4.99 36.07 48.41
C GLU A 206 4.13 37.21 48.92
N PRO A 207 3.81 37.23 50.24
CA PRO A 207 3.08 38.36 50.78
C PRO A 207 3.89 39.62 50.46
N GLN A 208 3.32 40.50 49.64
CA GLN A 208 3.85 41.82 49.44
C GLN A 208 3.97 42.44 50.82
N ALA A 209 5.20 42.61 51.29
CA ALA A 209 5.48 43.38 52.48
C ALA A 209 4.91 44.79 52.27
N ASP A 210 4.02 45.21 53.19
CA ASP A 210 3.46 46.52 53.19
C ASP A 210 4.62 47.57 53.22
N GLU A 211 4.85 48.23 52.10
CA GLU A 211 5.69 49.40 52.06
C GLU A 211 4.96 50.53 52.78
N PRO A 212 5.64 51.23 53.69
CA PRO A 212 5.03 52.34 54.44
C PRO A 212 4.69 53.48 53.46
N THR A 213 3.44 53.84 53.47
CA THR A 213 2.90 54.99 52.74
C THR A 213 3.60 56.26 53.21
N THR A 214 4.53 56.74 52.36
CA THR A 214 5.07 58.09 52.54
C THR A 214 4.13 59.08 51.84
N ASP A 215 3.39 59.83 52.60
CA ASP A 215 2.63 60.97 52.11
C ASP A 215 3.58 62.02 51.49
N GLU A 216 3.48 62.21 50.17
CA GLU A 216 4.07 63.37 49.48
C GLU A 216 2.97 64.13 48.71
N PRO A 217 3.06 65.44 48.70
CA PRO A 217 1.92 66.30 48.38
C PRO A 217 1.69 66.40 46.87
N ARG A 218 0.41 66.46 46.57
CA ARG A 218 -0.18 66.76 45.27
C ARG A 218 0.40 68.00 44.65
N THR A 219 1.03 67.90 43.47
CA THR A 219 1.22 69.03 42.57
C THR A 219 0.37 68.86 41.37
N ASP A 220 -0.62 69.70 41.17
CA ASP A 220 -1.39 69.83 39.93
C ASP A 220 -0.49 70.26 38.77
N GLU A 221 -0.40 69.47 37.70
CA GLU A 221 0.07 70.02 36.44
C GLU A 221 -0.74 69.40 35.25
N THR A 222 -1.56 70.27 34.78
CA THR A 222 -1.91 70.66 33.41
C THR A 222 -1.74 69.67 32.29
N LYS A 223 -2.89 69.29 31.81
CA LYS A 223 -3.33 68.85 30.49
C LYS A 223 -2.50 69.41 29.35
N ALA A 224 -1.91 68.54 28.54
CA ALA A 224 -1.50 68.83 27.16
C ALA A 224 -2.04 67.76 26.22
N ASP A 225 -2.87 68.20 25.30
CA ASP A 225 -3.40 67.47 24.17
C ASP A 225 -2.26 67.08 23.22
N GLU A 226 -2.20 65.80 22.85
CA GLU A 226 -1.36 65.38 21.71
C GLU A 226 -2.22 64.67 20.67
N PRO A 227 -1.99 64.99 19.39
CA PRO A 227 -2.95 64.62 18.34
C PRO A 227 -2.72 63.19 17.83
N GLN A 228 -3.86 62.56 17.49
CA GLN A 228 -3.94 61.28 16.77
C GLN A 228 -3.21 61.35 15.41
N ALA A 229 -2.20 60.51 15.24
CA ALA A 229 -1.60 60.25 13.96
C ALA A 229 -2.35 59.13 13.20
N ASP A 230 -2.92 59.51 12.10
CA ASP A 230 -3.56 58.69 11.07
C ASP A 230 -2.58 57.65 10.55
N LYS A 231 -2.96 56.34 10.56
CA LYS A 231 -2.24 55.29 9.89
C LYS A 231 -2.82 55.10 8.47
N PRO A 232 -1.99 55.13 7.44
CA PRO A 232 -2.47 54.89 6.09
C PRO A 232 -2.82 53.42 5.86
N ARG A 233 -3.98 53.22 5.29
CA ARG A 233 -4.54 51.97 4.76
C ARG A 233 -3.75 51.61 3.51
N THR A 234 -3.07 50.46 3.53
CA THR A 234 -2.44 49.91 2.32
C THR A 234 -3.48 49.05 1.60
N ASP A 235 -3.91 49.51 0.46
CA ASP A 235 -4.72 48.76 -0.49
C ASP A 235 -3.85 47.71 -1.19
N GLU A 236 -4.20 46.43 -1.03
CA GLU A 236 -3.61 45.31 -1.76
C GLU A 236 -4.30 45.16 -3.14
N PRO A 237 -3.56 45.10 -4.24
CA PRO A 237 -4.17 44.91 -5.55
C PRO A 237 -4.53 43.44 -5.78
N LYS A 238 -5.79 43.23 -6.14
CA LYS A 238 -6.42 42.00 -6.61
C LYS A 238 -5.78 41.54 -7.92
N ALA A 239 -5.10 40.37 -7.92
CA ALA A 239 -4.57 39.76 -9.12
C ALA A 239 -5.72 39.13 -9.94
N ASP A 240 -5.72 39.49 -11.20
CA ASP A 240 -6.62 39.08 -12.27
C ASP A 240 -6.32 37.62 -12.67
N GLU A 241 -7.32 36.74 -12.61
CA GLU A 241 -7.22 35.35 -13.11
C GLU A 241 -7.35 35.34 -14.62
N THR A 242 -6.22 35.18 -15.29
CA THR A 242 -6.19 34.93 -16.74
C THR A 242 -6.51 33.47 -17.02
N LYS A 243 -7.71 33.23 -17.51
CA LYS A 243 -8.24 32.00 -18.06
C LYS A 243 -7.48 31.67 -19.36
N ALA A 244 -6.60 30.67 -19.34
CA ALA A 244 -5.99 30.11 -20.54
C ALA A 244 -6.90 29.01 -21.11
N ASP A 245 -7.54 29.32 -22.21
CA ASP A 245 -8.16 28.37 -23.13
C ASP A 245 -7.06 27.50 -23.76
N ASN A 246 -7.11 26.20 -23.52
CA ASN A 246 -6.21 25.23 -24.14
C ASN A 246 -7.04 24.33 -25.07
N ASP A 247 -7.23 24.82 -26.27
CA ASP A 247 -7.80 24.11 -27.42
C ASP A 247 -6.70 23.17 -27.97
N ALA A 248 -6.84 21.84 -27.72
CA ALA A 248 -5.97 20.83 -28.31
C ALA A 248 -6.72 20.10 -29.43
N PRO A 249 -6.18 20.02 -30.64
CA PRO A 249 -6.82 19.35 -31.74
C PRO A 249 -6.74 17.83 -31.63
N THR A 250 -7.86 17.19 -31.85
CA THR A 250 -8.07 15.75 -32.03
C THR A 250 -7.34 15.24 -33.27
N PRO A 251 -6.54 14.14 -33.21
CA PRO A 251 -6.02 13.51 -34.40
C PRO A 251 -7.10 12.68 -35.09
N GLU A 252 -7.34 12.99 -36.34
CA GLU A 252 -8.18 12.28 -37.30
C GLU A 252 -7.52 10.92 -37.64
N VAL A 253 -8.25 9.81 -37.43
CA VAL A 253 -7.87 8.47 -37.87
C VAL A 253 -8.41 8.28 -39.27
N THR A 254 -7.52 8.22 -40.27
CA THR A 254 -7.85 7.82 -41.64
C THR A 254 -7.58 6.32 -41.82
N ALA A 255 -8.53 5.69 -42.48
CA ALA A 255 -8.74 4.30 -42.86
C ALA A 255 -7.54 3.37 -43.10
#